data_32b41f2e5a914394b9f691dc65d75750
#
_entry.id   32b41f2e5a914394b9f691dc65d75750
#
_cell.length_a   1.000
_cell.length_b   1.000
_cell.length_c   1.000
_cell.angle_alpha   90.00
_cell.angle_beta   90.00
_cell.angle_gamma   90.00
#
_symmetry.space_group_name_H-M   'P 1'
#
loop_
_entity.id
_entity.type
_entity.pdbx_description
1 polymer ?
#
loop_
_entity_poly.entity_id
_entity_poly.type
_entity_poly.pdbx_seq_one_letter_code
_entity_poly.pdbx_strand_id
1 'polypeptide(L)'
;MAAAVALVGAAETAWLAISWLRHGHLPCSASARLDCTALFLASGTMPLGLPLPVWGHAGYAISTLLALAAMWLEGGWASRARGAFHALAVGMALFSLFLVARMLSLGALCPWCVLSGLFSTMLGGLAVGDRVRNGPAGLSRGIALGTALAGAMVALTLWTGGHRAVEPQGDPRRLEALARHLTVSGARFYGVWWCEGCREQKQLFGPAAVELPYVECSRGAPPGITEYPTWEVGGRRISGVLSPDSLATLSGMGSR
;
A
#
# COMPACT_ATOMS: atom_id res chain seq x y z
N MET A 1 -26.07 -2.97 8.92
CA MET A 1 -24.91 -3.90 8.89
C MET A 1 -23.81 -3.40 7.93
N ALA A 2 -24.12 -3.20 6.64
CA ALA A 2 -23.12 -2.76 5.65
C ALA A 2 -22.39 -1.45 6.03
N ALA A 3 -23.12 -0.42 6.50
CA ALA A 3 -22.53 0.84 6.95
C ALA A 3 -21.54 0.65 8.12
N ALA A 4 -21.84 -0.25 9.05
CA ALA A 4 -20.95 -0.53 10.18
C ALA A 4 -19.64 -1.22 9.72
N VAL A 5 -19.74 -2.20 8.82
CA VAL A 5 -18.55 -2.88 8.24
C VAL A 5 -17.70 -1.89 7.46
N ALA A 6 -18.33 -1.03 6.64
CA ALA A 6 -17.62 0.00 5.88
C ALA A 6 -16.93 1.02 6.80
N LEU A 7 -17.57 1.42 7.91
CA LEU A 7 -16.99 2.34 8.88
C LEU A 7 -15.76 1.75 9.59
N VAL A 8 -15.82 0.46 9.97
CA VAL A 8 -14.66 -0.23 10.57
C VAL A 8 -13.51 -0.33 9.57
N GLY A 9 -13.79 -0.70 8.32
CA GLY A 9 -12.77 -0.72 7.25
C GLY A 9 -12.19 0.68 6.96
N ALA A 10 -13.01 1.73 7.04
CA ALA A 10 -12.53 3.11 6.91
C ALA A 10 -11.61 3.51 8.07
N ALA A 11 -11.93 3.13 9.31
CA ALA A 11 -11.11 3.44 10.47
C ALA A 11 -9.76 2.70 10.42
N GLU A 12 -9.77 1.42 10.05
CA GLU A 12 -8.56 0.59 9.88
C GLU A 12 -7.64 1.17 8.79
N THR A 13 -8.18 1.46 7.60
CA THR A 13 -7.39 2.00 6.48
C THR A 13 -6.94 3.44 6.72
N ALA A 14 -7.69 4.26 7.46
CA ALA A 14 -7.25 5.58 7.91
C ALA A 14 -6.02 5.47 8.83
N TRP A 15 -6.07 4.56 9.80
CA TRP A 15 -4.95 4.31 10.68
C TRP A 15 -3.69 3.86 9.93
N LEU A 16 -3.83 2.95 8.96
CA LEU A 16 -2.73 2.52 8.09
C LEU A 16 -2.17 3.67 7.24
N ALA A 17 -3.04 4.48 6.64
CA ALA A 17 -2.64 5.64 5.87
C ALA A 17 -1.88 6.66 6.72
N ILE A 18 -2.39 6.97 7.93
CA ILE A 18 -1.74 7.88 8.88
C ILE A 18 -0.39 7.32 9.34
N SER A 19 -0.32 6.02 9.63
CA SER A 19 0.93 5.37 10.04
C SER A 19 1.98 5.46 8.95
N TRP A 20 1.59 5.17 7.70
CA TRP A 20 2.48 5.32 6.55
C TRP A 20 2.96 6.75 6.36
N LEU A 21 2.04 7.73 6.38
CA LEU A 21 2.37 9.14 6.20
C LEU A 21 3.26 9.70 7.31
N ARG A 22 3.20 9.10 8.51
CA ARG A 22 4.00 9.54 9.67
C ARG A 22 5.37 8.90 9.77
N HIS A 23 5.48 7.65 9.37
CA HIS A 23 6.66 6.82 9.66
C HIS A 23 7.34 6.27 8.39
N GLY A 24 6.70 6.38 7.22
CA GLY A 24 7.19 5.82 5.97
C GLY A 24 7.22 4.27 5.94
N HIS A 25 6.67 3.63 6.97
CA HIS A 25 6.50 2.18 7.08
C HIS A 25 5.22 1.83 7.83
N LEU A 26 4.75 0.59 7.68
CA LEU A 26 3.62 0.07 8.44
C LEU A 26 4.10 -0.65 9.70
N PRO A 27 3.33 -0.60 10.79
CA PRO A 27 3.62 -1.34 12.01
C PRO A 27 3.29 -2.82 11.82
N CYS A 28 4.18 -3.53 11.16
CA CYS A 28 4.16 -4.98 11.05
C CYS A 28 5.44 -5.51 11.69
N SER A 29 5.34 -6.49 12.57
CA SER A 29 6.51 -7.21 13.05
C SER A 29 7.14 -7.95 11.86
N ALA A 30 8.36 -7.58 11.51
CA ALA A 30 9.13 -8.24 10.48
C ALA A 30 9.48 -9.67 10.93
N SER A 31 8.73 -10.65 10.43
CA SER A 31 9.19 -12.03 10.36
C SER A 31 9.36 -12.38 8.88
N ALA A 32 10.19 -13.36 8.55
CA ALA A 32 10.54 -13.72 7.18
C ALA A 32 9.35 -14.00 6.22
N ARG A 33 8.12 -14.04 6.73
CA ARG A 33 6.88 -14.22 5.96
C ARG A 33 5.83 -13.13 6.17
N LEU A 34 5.99 -12.26 7.19
CA LEU A 34 5.07 -11.16 7.51
C LEU A 34 5.78 -9.84 7.22
N ASP A 35 5.68 -9.35 6.00
CA ASP A 35 6.30 -8.10 5.58
C ASP A 35 5.30 -7.21 4.86
N CYS A 36 4.72 -6.27 5.62
CA CYS A 36 3.83 -5.28 5.06
C CYS A 36 4.59 -4.25 4.21
N THR A 37 5.85 -3.97 4.54
CA THR A 37 6.63 -2.95 3.85
C THR A 37 7.06 -3.43 2.47
N ALA A 38 7.49 -4.69 2.32
CA ALA A 38 7.83 -5.27 1.03
C ALA A 38 6.65 -5.22 0.05
N LEU A 39 5.43 -5.47 0.51
CA LEU A 39 4.24 -5.35 -0.33
C LEU A 39 4.03 -3.92 -0.82
N PHE A 40 4.26 -2.90 0.03
CA PHE A 40 4.08 -1.49 -0.33
C PHE A 40 5.26 -0.93 -1.16
N LEU A 41 6.41 -1.55 -1.08
CA LEU A 41 7.57 -1.22 -1.93
C LEU A 41 7.49 -1.92 -3.28
N ALA A 42 6.72 -3.02 -3.39
CA ALA A 42 6.51 -3.69 -4.65
C ALA A 42 5.90 -2.74 -5.69
N SER A 43 6.31 -2.90 -6.93
CA SER A 43 5.83 -2.10 -8.04
C SER A 43 4.29 -2.14 -8.16
N GLY A 44 3.66 -0.99 -8.35
CA GLY A 44 2.22 -0.84 -8.54
C GLY A 44 1.40 -0.61 -7.27
N THR A 45 2.02 -0.52 -6.09
CA THR A 45 1.30 -0.30 -4.83
C THR A 45 1.07 1.17 -4.47
N MET A 46 1.50 2.09 -5.32
CA MET A 46 1.28 3.54 -5.17
C MET A 46 0.64 4.14 -6.42
N PRO A 47 -0.62 3.80 -6.75
CA PRO A 47 -1.31 4.41 -7.88
C PRO A 47 -1.34 5.93 -7.73
N LEU A 48 -0.99 6.65 -8.80
CA LEU A 48 -0.90 8.12 -8.80
C LEU A 48 -0.01 8.71 -7.68
N GLY A 49 0.95 7.95 -7.16
CA GLY A 49 1.84 8.40 -6.09
C GLY A 49 1.27 8.34 -4.67
N LEU A 50 0.03 7.87 -4.51
CA LEU A 50 -0.60 7.70 -3.20
C LEU A 50 -0.56 6.24 -2.75
N PRO A 51 -0.26 5.96 -1.47
CA PRO A 51 -0.24 4.59 -0.96
C PRO A 51 -1.62 3.95 -0.97
N LEU A 52 -1.69 2.63 -1.23
CA LEU A 52 -2.95 1.87 -1.29
C LEU A 52 -3.90 2.07 -0.09
N PRO A 53 -3.45 2.21 1.17
CA PRO A 53 -4.35 2.51 2.29
C PRO A 53 -5.18 3.79 2.11
N VAL A 54 -4.66 4.80 1.42
CA VAL A 54 -5.41 6.03 1.13
C VAL A 54 -6.57 5.75 0.18
N TRP A 55 -6.33 4.95 -0.86
CA TRP A 55 -7.37 4.49 -1.80
C TRP A 55 -8.39 3.58 -1.12
N GLY A 56 -7.93 2.67 -0.25
CA GLY A 56 -8.80 1.83 0.57
C GLY A 56 -9.68 2.66 1.48
N HIS A 57 -9.11 3.67 2.18
CA HIS A 57 -9.87 4.58 3.02
C HIS A 57 -10.94 5.34 2.24
N ALA A 58 -10.61 5.89 1.08
CA ALA A 58 -11.58 6.56 0.21
C ALA A 58 -12.73 5.61 -0.20
N GLY A 59 -12.40 4.38 -0.59
CA GLY A 59 -13.39 3.36 -0.95
C GLY A 59 -14.35 3.04 0.19
N TYR A 60 -13.84 2.80 1.39
CA TYR A 60 -14.67 2.51 2.58
C TYR A 60 -15.47 3.73 3.05
N ALA A 61 -14.90 4.93 3.03
CA ALA A 61 -15.60 6.16 3.39
C ALA A 61 -16.78 6.43 2.42
N ILE A 62 -16.53 6.33 1.12
CA ILE A 62 -17.60 6.47 0.11
C ILE A 62 -18.65 5.37 0.28
N SER A 63 -18.27 4.12 0.54
CA SER A 63 -19.19 3.02 0.82
C SER A 63 -20.08 3.31 2.04
N THR A 64 -19.49 3.87 3.11
CA THR A 64 -20.24 4.29 4.31
C THR A 64 -21.27 5.36 3.96
N LEU A 65 -20.85 6.42 3.26
CA LEU A 65 -21.73 7.51 2.85
C LEU A 65 -22.87 7.03 1.95
N LEU A 66 -22.57 6.15 0.98
CA LEU A 66 -23.59 5.59 0.08
C LEU A 66 -24.58 4.68 0.82
N ALA A 67 -24.10 3.88 1.77
CA ALA A 67 -24.93 3.03 2.59
C ALA A 67 -25.88 3.86 3.49
N LEU A 68 -25.38 4.94 4.08
CA LEU A 68 -26.18 5.89 4.86
C LEU A 68 -27.19 6.63 3.96
N ALA A 69 -26.74 7.16 2.81
CA ALA A 69 -27.60 7.83 1.85
C ALA A 69 -28.75 6.90 1.38
N ALA A 70 -28.48 5.62 1.16
CA ALA A 70 -29.49 4.64 0.79
C ALA A 70 -30.54 4.37 1.90
N MET A 71 -30.21 4.71 3.16
CA MET A 71 -31.13 4.58 4.32
C MET A 71 -31.94 5.85 4.58
N TRP A 72 -31.35 7.03 4.31
CA TRP A 72 -31.95 8.31 4.69
C TRP A 72 -32.64 9.03 3.52
N LEU A 73 -32.28 8.71 2.28
CA LEU A 73 -32.90 9.28 1.08
C LEU A 73 -34.12 8.46 0.65
N GLU A 74 -35.00 9.08 -0.09
CA GLU A 74 -36.21 8.45 -0.64
C GLU A 74 -36.20 8.43 -2.17
N GLY A 75 -37.08 7.62 -2.77
CA GLY A 75 -37.33 7.58 -4.20
C GLY A 75 -36.09 7.22 -5.04
N GLY A 76 -35.92 7.92 -6.14
CA GLY A 76 -34.87 7.66 -7.12
C GLY A 76 -33.43 7.85 -6.59
N TRP A 77 -33.24 8.72 -5.62
CA TRP A 77 -31.94 8.98 -5.02
C TRP A 77 -31.48 7.81 -4.14
N ALA A 78 -32.34 7.24 -3.32
CA ALA A 78 -32.06 6.03 -2.54
C ALA A 78 -31.67 4.85 -3.44
N SER A 79 -32.37 4.69 -4.56
CA SER A 79 -32.08 3.65 -5.56
C SER A 79 -30.73 3.85 -6.22
N ARG A 80 -30.35 5.09 -6.57
CA ARG A 80 -29.02 5.42 -7.12
C ARG A 80 -27.91 5.19 -6.11
N ALA A 81 -28.07 5.64 -4.87
CA ALA A 81 -27.11 5.43 -3.79
C ALA A 81 -26.87 3.94 -3.53
N ARG A 82 -27.95 3.15 -3.50
CA ARG A 82 -27.87 1.68 -3.38
C ARG A 82 -27.13 1.04 -4.55
N GLY A 83 -27.46 1.47 -5.77
CA GLY A 83 -26.76 0.99 -6.98
C GLY A 83 -25.27 1.29 -6.97
N ALA A 84 -24.88 2.51 -6.61
CA ALA A 84 -23.49 2.93 -6.50
C ALA A 84 -22.76 2.18 -5.38
N PHE A 85 -23.39 2.01 -4.21
CA PHE A 85 -22.85 1.20 -3.12
C PHE A 85 -22.54 -0.25 -3.58
N HIS A 86 -23.50 -0.90 -4.26
CA HIS A 86 -23.30 -2.26 -4.74
C HIS A 86 -22.16 -2.38 -5.75
N ALA A 87 -22.07 -1.44 -6.70
CA ALA A 87 -20.98 -1.42 -7.67
C ALA A 87 -19.61 -1.24 -6.99
N LEU A 88 -19.53 -0.29 -6.05
CA LEU A 88 -18.29 -0.03 -5.32
C LEU A 88 -17.88 -1.21 -4.43
N ALA A 89 -18.82 -1.80 -3.68
CA ALA A 89 -18.56 -2.93 -2.80
C ALA A 89 -18.08 -4.17 -3.57
N VAL A 90 -18.70 -4.48 -4.72
CA VAL A 90 -18.24 -5.56 -5.60
C VAL A 90 -16.85 -5.24 -6.18
N GLY A 91 -16.63 -4.01 -6.63
CA GLY A 91 -15.32 -3.58 -7.14
C GLY A 91 -14.21 -3.71 -6.10
N MET A 92 -14.45 -3.28 -4.87
CA MET A 92 -13.50 -3.41 -3.76
C MET A 92 -13.22 -4.87 -3.43
N ALA A 93 -14.23 -5.73 -3.39
CA ALA A 93 -14.05 -7.16 -3.15
C ALA A 93 -13.18 -7.83 -4.22
N LEU A 94 -13.45 -7.58 -5.49
CA LEU A 94 -12.67 -8.13 -6.61
C LEU A 94 -11.24 -7.61 -6.61
N PHE A 95 -11.04 -6.30 -6.35
CA PHE A 95 -9.71 -5.72 -6.25
C PHE A 95 -8.92 -6.29 -5.06
N SER A 96 -9.57 -6.54 -3.93
CA SER A 96 -8.93 -7.20 -2.79
C SER A 96 -8.48 -8.62 -3.09
N LEU A 97 -9.25 -9.39 -3.86
CA LEU A 97 -8.84 -10.73 -4.32
C LEU A 97 -7.58 -10.65 -5.20
N PHE A 98 -7.51 -9.65 -6.10
CA PHE A 98 -6.30 -9.40 -6.88
C PHE A 98 -5.09 -9.08 -5.98
N LEU A 99 -5.26 -8.24 -4.96
CA LEU A 99 -4.18 -7.92 -4.02
C LEU A 99 -3.73 -9.15 -3.22
N VAL A 100 -4.64 -10.01 -2.79
CA VAL A 100 -4.30 -11.28 -2.13
C VAL A 100 -3.49 -12.17 -3.06
N ALA A 101 -3.90 -12.32 -4.32
CA ALA A 101 -3.14 -13.08 -5.31
C ALA A 101 -1.72 -12.52 -5.50
N ARG A 102 -1.58 -11.18 -5.53
CA ARG A 102 -0.26 -10.51 -5.58
C ARG A 102 0.58 -10.78 -4.33
N MET A 103 -0.01 -10.74 -3.14
CA MET A 103 0.68 -11.09 -1.89
C MET A 103 1.23 -12.52 -1.94
N LEU A 104 0.42 -13.46 -2.38
CA LEU A 104 0.83 -14.87 -2.51
C LEU A 104 1.97 -15.03 -3.53
N SER A 105 1.93 -14.30 -4.65
CA SER A 105 2.99 -14.35 -5.67
C SER A 105 4.31 -13.75 -5.19
N LEU A 106 4.27 -12.78 -4.26
CA LEU A 106 5.46 -12.16 -3.67
C LEU A 106 5.99 -12.93 -2.46
N GLY A 107 5.26 -13.92 -1.96
CA GLY A 107 5.61 -14.67 -0.75
C GLY A 107 5.56 -13.82 0.54
N ALA A 108 4.99 -12.62 0.48
CA ALA A 108 4.88 -11.67 1.60
C ALA A 108 3.42 -11.55 2.05
N LEU A 109 3.15 -11.79 3.32
CA LEU A 109 1.82 -11.67 3.90
C LEU A 109 1.72 -10.38 4.74
N CYS A 110 0.71 -9.57 4.46
CA CYS A 110 0.37 -8.40 5.26
C CYS A 110 -0.93 -8.68 6.02
N PRO A 111 -0.91 -8.85 7.35
CA PRO A 111 -2.11 -9.13 8.15
C PRO A 111 -3.19 -8.05 7.99
N TRP A 112 -2.80 -6.79 7.93
CA TRP A 112 -3.70 -5.66 7.74
C TRP A 112 -4.36 -5.67 6.36
N CYS A 113 -3.60 -6.04 5.32
CA CYS A 113 -4.16 -6.17 3.98
C CYS A 113 -5.16 -7.33 3.88
N VAL A 114 -4.90 -8.43 4.61
CA VAL A 114 -5.85 -9.55 4.72
C VAL A 114 -7.11 -9.11 5.46
N LEU A 115 -6.98 -8.38 6.57
CA LEU A 115 -8.11 -7.87 7.34
C LEU A 115 -8.97 -6.91 6.51
N SER A 116 -8.36 -5.96 5.81
CA SER A 116 -9.05 -5.07 4.89
C SER A 116 -9.73 -5.84 3.76
N GLY A 117 -9.07 -6.87 3.21
CA GLY A 117 -9.63 -7.79 2.22
C GLY A 117 -10.87 -8.54 2.73
N LEU A 118 -10.89 -8.96 3.98
CA LEU A 118 -12.05 -9.59 4.61
C LEU A 118 -13.23 -8.62 4.72
N PHE A 119 -13.00 -7.37 5.13
CA PHE A 119 -14.06 -6.36 5.19
C PHE A 119 -14.63 -6.05 3.81
N SER A 120 -13.80 -5.90 2.77
CA SER A 120 -14.28 -5.63 1.41
C SER A 120 -15.02 -6.82 0.80
N THR A 121 -14.57 -8.06 1.02
CA THR A 121 -15.30 -9.26 0.57
C THR A 121 -16.63 -9.43 1.32
N MET A 122 -16.68 -9.11 2.60
CA MET A 122 -17.93 -9.08 3.38
C MET A 122 -18.91 -8.04 2.83
N LEU A 123 -18.44 -6.83 2.50
CA LEU A 123 -19.28 -5.79 1.87
C LEU A 123 -19.80 -6.25 0.51
N GLY A 124 -18.95 -6.84 -0.32
CA GLY A 124 -19.35 -7.41 -1.61
C GLY A 124 -20.42 -8.50 -1.47
N GLY A 125 -20.24 -9.40 -0.51
CA GLY A 125 -21.21 -10.45 -0.20
C GLY A 125 -22.56 -9.89 0.27
N LEU A 126 -22.55 -8.88 1.14
CA LEU A 126 -23.77 -8.18 1.59
C LEU A 126 -24.48 -7.47 0.42
N ALA A 127 -23.71 -6.84 -0.45
CA ALA A 127 -24.24 -6.17 -1.64
C ALA A 127 -24.90 -7.15 -2.61
N VAL A 128 -24.27 -8.29 -2.89
CA VAL A 128 -24.85 -9.34 -3.75
C VAL A 128 -26.08 -9.96 -3.08
N GLY A 129 -26.02 -10.26 -1.79
CA GLY A 129 -27.14 -10.84 -1.03
C GLY A 129 -28.37 -9.93 -0.98
N ASP A 130 -28.15 -8.61 -0.82
CA ASP A 130 -29.25 -7.63 -0.88
C ASP A 130 -29.93 -7.62 -2.25
N ARG A 131 -29.18 -7.69 -3.33
CA ARG A 131 -29.71 -7.75 -4.69
C ARG A 131 -30.45 -9.04 -5.01
N VAL A 132 -29.95 -10.17 -4.55
CA VAL A 132 -30.64 -11.46 -4.73
C VAL A 132 -32.01 -11.45 -4.06
N ARG A 133 -32.13 -10.83 -2.86
CA ARG A 133 -33.40 -10.74 -2.11
C ARG A 133 -34.39 -9.74 -2.69
N ASN A 134 -33.91 -8.58 -3.16
CA ASN A 134 -34.73 -7.46 -3.60
C ASN A 134 -35.01 -7.40 -5.12
N GLY A 135 -34.58 -8.42 -5.85
CA GLY A 135 -34.86 -8.63 -7.27
C GLY A 135 -33.64 -8.47 -8.18
N PRO A 136 -33.51 -9.37 -9.18
CA PRO A 136 -32.31 -9.48 -10.01
C PRO A 136 -32.15 -8.35 -11.05
N ALA A 137 -33.17 -7.53 -11.29
CA ALA A 137 -33.21 -6.54 -12.38
C ALA A 137 -32.13 -5.44 -12.34
N GLY A 138 -31.23 -5.45 -11.40
CA GLY A 138 -30.09 -4.53 -11.33
C GLY A 138 -28.78 -5.22 -10.94
N LEU A 139 -28.81 -6.54 -10.74
CA LEU A 139 -27.64 -7.32 -10.31
C LEU A 139 -26.56 -7.29 -11.39
N SER A 140 -26.93 -7.52 -12.64
CA SER A 140 -25.98 -7.53 -13.78
C SER A 140 -25.28 -6.17 -13.96
N ARG A 141 -26.00 -5.06 -13.85
CA ARG A 141 -25.39 -3.72 -13.93
C ARG A 141 -24.45 -3.43 -12.77
N GLY A 142 -24.83 -3.77 -11.54
CA GLY A 142 -23.98 -3.57 -10.36
C GLY A 142 -22.69 -4.41 -10.43
N ILE A 143 -22.79 -5.66 -10.85
CA ILE A 143 -21.64 -6.54 -11.07
C ILE A 143 -20.78 -6.01 -12.22
N ALA A 144 -21.36 -5.65 -13.37
CA ALA A 144 -20.62 -5.14 -14.51
C ALA A 144 -19.84 -3.85 -14.17
N LEU A 145 -20.48 -2.89 -13.49
CA LEU A 145 -19.81 -1.67 -13.05
C LEU A 145 -18.72 -1.96 -12.00
N GLY A 146 -18.99 -2.84 -11.04
CA GLY A 146 -18.00 -3.24 -10.03
C GLY A 146 -16.80 -3.93 -10.67
N THR A 147 -17.02 -4.82 -11.63
CA THR A 147 -15.95 -5.49 -12.38
C THR A 147 -15.14 -4.49 -13.22
N ALA A 148 -15.81 -3.51 -13.86
CA ALA A 148 -15.14 -2.45 -14.61
C ALA A 148 -14.27 -1.57 -13.70
N LEU A 149 -14.76 -1.19 -12.52
CA LEU A 149 -14.01 -0.43 -11.52
C LEU A 149 -12.79 -1.21 -11.02
N ALA A 150 -12.97 -2.48 -10.67
CA ALA A 150 -11.86 -3.36 -10.28
C ALA A 150 -10.83 -3.51 -11.39
N GLY A 151 -11.27 -3.75 -12.63
CA GLY A 151 -10.40 -3.85 -13.80
C GLY A 151 -9.62 -2.57 -14.07
N ALA A 152 -10.26 -1.41 -13.97
CA ALA A 152 -9.60 -0.12 -14.12
C ALA A 152 -8.53 0.10 -13.03
N MET A 153 -8.83 -0.26 -11.79
CA MET A 153 -7.87 -0.13 -10.68
C MET A 153 -6.70 -1.12 -10.82
N VAL A 154 -6.97 -2.36 -11.25
CA VAL A 154 -5.92 -3.34 -11.58
C VAL A 154 -5.04 -2.82 -12.72
N ALA A 155 -5.65 -2.34 -13.82
CA ALA A 155 -4.91 -1.78 -14.93
C ALA A 155 -4.04 -0.59 -14.51
N LEU A 156 -4.57 0.31 -13.67
CA LEU A 156 -3.81 1.43 -13.13
C LEU A 156 -2.62 0.97 -12.27
N THR A 157 -2.82 -0.03 -11.39
CA THR A 157 -1.74 -0.56 -10.55
C THR A 157 -0.66 -1.24 -11.38
N LEU A 158 -1.03 -2.02 -12.39
CA LEU A 158 -0.08 -2.69 -13.28
C LEU A 158 0.66 -1.69 -14.17
N TRP A 159 -0.05 -0.68 -14.70
CA TRP A 159 0.57 0.36 -15.52
C TRP A 159 1.57 1.20 -14.72
N THR A 160 1.21 1.68 -13.55
CA THR A 160 2.10 2.45 -12.67
C THR A 160 3.25 1.60 -12.13
N GLY A 161 3.04 0.30 -11.94
CA GLY A 161 4.06 -0.65 -11.48
C GLY A 161 5.06 -1.02 -12.56
N GLY A 162 4.60 -1.31 -13.77
CA GLY A 162 5.46 -1.75 -14.87
C GLY A 162 6.47 -0.68 -15.33
N HIS A 163 6.16 0.59 -15.15
CA HIS A 163 7.05 1.69 -15.52
C HIS A 163 8.10 2.04 -14.46
N ARG A 164 8.04 1.45 -13.26
CA ARG A 164 8.84 1.86 -12.10
C ARG A 164 9.43 0.70 -11.30
N ALA A 165 9.38 -0.50 -11.86
CA ALA A 165 9.96 -1.67 -11.20
C ALA A 165 11.49 -1.60 -11.28
N VAL A 166 12.14 -1.35 -10.16
CA VAL A 166 13.58 -1.54 -10.00
C VAL A 166 13.79 -2.90 -9.36
N GLU A 167 14.53 -3.78 -10.02
CA GLU A 167 14.87 -5.09 -9.44
C GLU A 167 15.90 -4.94 -8.32
N PRO A 168 15.80 -5.74 -7.24
CA PRO A 168 16.82 -5.77 -6.20
C PRO A 168 18.20 -6.08 -6.79
N GLN A 169 19.21 -5.29 -6.40
CA GLN A 169 20.57 -5.43 -6.92
C GLN A 169 21.43 -6.28 -5.99
N GLY A 170 21.32 -7.61 -6.09
CA GLY A 170 22.18 -8.56 -5.39
C GLY A 170 21.44 -9.75 -4.77
N ASP A 171 22.21 -10.62 -4.14
CA ASP A 171 21.67 -11.77 -3.41
C ASP A 171 20.84 -11.29 -2.19
N PRO A 172 19.62 -11.81 -1.95
CA PRO A 172 18.77 -11.38 -0.86
C PRO A 172 19.41 -11.46 0.53
N ARG A 173 20.23 -12.49 0.80
CA ARG A 173 20.93 -12.64 2.07
C ARG A 173 22.02 -11.60 2.26
N ARG A 174 22.71 -11.26 1.15
CA ARG A 174 23.73 -10.20 1.16
C ARG A 174 23.10 -8.83 1.39
N LEU A 175 21.97 -8.56 0.76
CA LEU A 175 21.23 -7.30 0.94
C LEU A 175 20.72 -7.14 2.38
N GLU A 176 20.22 -8.23 2.99
CA GLU A 176 19.79 -8.24 4.39
C GLU A 176 20.99 -8.00 5.34
N ALA A 177 22.11 -8.69 5.12
CA ALA A 177 23.32 -8.48 5.90
C ALA A 177 23.86 -7.06 5.79
N LEU A 178 23.82 -6.47 4.58
CA LEU A 178 24.22 -5.08 4.35
C LEU A 178 23.28 -4.10 5.05
N ALA A 179 21.97 -4.28 4.94
CA ALA A 179 21.00 -3.41 5.58
C ALA A 179 21.17 -3.38 7.12
N ARG A 180 21.36 -4.55 7.73
CA ARG A 180 21.67 -4.68 9.16
C ARG A 180 23.02 -4.03 9.51
N HIS A 181 24.06 -4.25 8.68
CA HIS A 181 25.37 -3.63 8.89
C HIS A 181 25.26 -2.10 8.87
N LEU A 182 24.55 -1.52 7.91
CA LEU A 182 24.29 -0.08 7.84
C LEU A 182 23.62 0.45 9.10
N THR A 183 22.61 -0.28 9.61
CA THR A 183 21.93 0.09 10.85
C THR A 183 22.85 0.02 12.07
N VAL A 184 23.64 -1.03 12.21
CA VAL A 184 24.57 -1.21 13.34
C VAL A 184 25.75 -0.24 13.26
N SER A 185 26.24 0.10 12.07
CA SER A 185 27.32 1.08 11.87
C SER A 185 26.88 2.53 12.10
N GLY A 186 25.59 2.77 12.43
CA GLY A 186 25.06 4.11 12.68
C GLY A 186 24.82 4.94 11.43
N ALA A 187 24.79 4.30 10.25
CA ALA A 187 24.37 4.97 9.02
C ALA A 187 22.93 5.48 9.15
N ARG A 188 22.58 6.49 8.36
CA ARG A 188 21.21 7.04 8.30
C ARG A 188 20.81 7.28 6.85
N PHE A 189 19.57 6.94 6.54
CA PHE A 189 18.95 7.15 5.24
C PHE A 189 17.79 8.14 5.40
N TYR A 190 18.04 9.41 5.05
CA TYR A 190 17.05 10.48 5.15
C TYR A 190 16.18 10.53 3.90
N GLY A 191 14.89 10.57 4.09
CA GLY A 191 13.93 10.60 2.99
C GLY A 191 12.56 11.11 3.41
N VAL A 192 11.68 11.24 2.41
CA VAL A 192 10.26 11.55 2.60
C VAL A 192 9.41 10.53 1.84
N TRP A 193 8.22 10.22 2.34
CA TRP A 193 7.37 9.15 1.79
C TRP A 193 6.97 9.36 0.33
N TRP A 194 6.92 10.61 -0.17
CA TRP A 194 6.60 10.93 -1.55
C TRP A 194 7.82 11.02 -2.48
N CYS A 195 9.02 10.84 -1.97
CA CYS A 195 10.27 10.90 -2.73
C CYS A 195 10.42 9.65 -3.61
N GLU A 196 10.48 9.85 -4.92
CA GLU A 196 10.64 8.75 -5.88
C GLU A 196 11.99 8.04 -5.75
N GLY A 197 13.09 8.79 -5.63
CA GLY A 197 14.42 8.23 -5.41
C GLY A 197 14.54 7.47 -4.08
N CYS A 198 13.79 7.87 -3.03
CA CYS A 198 13.77 7.13 -1.77
C CYS A 198 13.09 5.77 -1.93
N ARG A 199 12.04 5.70 -2.76
CA ARG A 199 11.37 4.46 -3.10
C ARG A 199 12.26 3.56 -3.95
N GLU A 200 12.92 4.12 -4.96
CA GLU A 200 13.91 3.44 -5.78
C GLU A 200 15.03 2.85 -4.92
N GLN A 201 15.59 3.64 -4.01
CA GLN A 201 16.61 3.19 -3.06
C GLN A 201 16.14 1.98 -2.25
N LYS A 202 14.90 1.99 -1.76
CA LYS A 202 14.31 0.86 -1.03
C LYS A 202 14.10 -0.35 -1.95
N GLN A 203 13.68 -0.15 -3.19
CA GLN A 203 13.48 -1.23 -4.17
C GLN A 203 14.80 -1.96 -4.50
N LEU A 204 15.94 -1.25 -4.55
CA LEU A 204 17.26 -1.88 -4.74
C LEU A 204 17.60 -2.90 -3.66
N PHE A 205 17.05 -2.76 -2.46
CA PHE A 205 17.21 -3.70 -1.35
C PHE A 205 16.11 -4.78 -1.29
N GLY A 206 15.03 -4.61 -2.05
CA GLY A 206 13.90 -5.54 -2.03
C GLY A 206 13.32 -5.75 -0.62
N PRO A 207 13.10 -7.00 -0.18
CA PRO A 207 12.59 -7.31 1.16
C PRO A 207 13.48 -6.79 2.30
N ALA A 208 14.80 -6.68 2.08
CA ALA A 208 15.73 -6.16 3.07
C ALA A 208 15.60 -4.65 3.35
N ALA A 209 14.80 -3.94 2.57
CA ALA A 209 14.55 -2.51 2.76
C ALA A 209 13.96 -2.15 4.14
N VAL A 210 13.30 -3.09 4.81
CA VAL A 210 12.75 -2.90 6.17
C VAL A 210 13.84 -2.73 7.24
N GLU A 211 15.00 -3.29 6.99
CA GLU A 211 16.16 -3.21 7.90
C GLU A 211 17.02 -1.96 7.65
N LEU A 212 16.69 -1.15 6.62
CA LEU A 212 17.42 0.08 6.34
C LEU A 212 17.21 1.12 7.44
N PRO A 213 18.26 1.87 7.83
CA PRO A 213 18.19 2.92 8.85
C PRO A 213 17.47 4.18 8.33
N TYR A 214 16.22 4.03 7.93
CA TYR A 214 15.41 5.08 7.31
C TYR A 214 14.91 6.09 8.35
N VAL A 215 15.09 7.37 8.03
CA VAL A 215 14.62 8.51 8.81
C VAL A 215 13.61 9.30 7.98
N GLU A 216 12.35 9.30 8.40
CA GLU A 216 11.27 10.06 7.76
C GLU A 216 11.39 11.55 8.08
N CYS A 217 11.54 12.38 7.04
CA CYS A 217 11.80 13.81 7.14
C CYS A 217 10.60 14.69 6.74
N SER A 218 9.40 14.13 6.53
CA SER A 218 8.21 14.89 6.10
C SER A 218 7.76 15.97 7.10
N ARG A 219 8.19 15.88 8.35
CA ARG A 219 7.89 16.86 9.42
C ARG A 219 9.03 17.80 9.74
N GLY A 220 10.14 17.67 9.04
CA GLY A 220 11.36 18.45 9.23
C GLY A 220 12.59 17.58 9.07
N ALA A 221 13.53 18.07 8.27
CA ALA A 221 14.82 17.43 8.09
C ALA A 221 15.81 17.91 9.16
N PRO A 222 16.79 17.07 9.56
CA PRO A 222 17.93 17.54 10.32
C PRO A 222 18.69 18.63 9.57
N PRO A 223 19.39 19.54 10.29
CA PRO A 223 20.17 20.60 9.66
C PRO A 223 21.16 20.07 8.61
N GLY A 224 21.17 20.69 7.44
CA GLY A 224 22.05 20.33 6.34
C GLY A 224 21.54 19.19 5.44
N ILE A 225 20.31 18.71 5.62
CA ILE A 225 19.62 17.84 4.67
C ILE A 225 18.66 18.69 3.84
N THR A 226 18.99 18.90 2.57
CA THR A 226 18.22 19.73 1.62
C THR A 226 17.65 18.94 0.46
N GLU A 227 18.15 17.72 0.25
CA GLU A 227 17.76 16.84 -0.86
C GLU A 227 17.44 15.43 -0.37
N TYR A 228 16.60 14.72 -1.12
CA TYR A 228 16.21 13.34 -0.82
C TYR A 228 16.32 12.46 -2.07
N PRO A 229 16.78 11.20 -1.92
CA PRO A 229 17.33 10.58 -0.71
C PRO A 229 18.71 11.16 -0.35
N THR A 230 19.03 11.23 0.94
CA THR A 230 20.38 11.53 1.42
C THR A 230 20.83 10.45 2.41
N TRP A 231 22.00 9.91 2.18
CA TRP A 231 22.65 8.97 3.05
C TRP A 231 23.70 9.67 3.92
N GLU A 232 23.75 9.30 5.20
CA GLU A 232 24.83 9.63 6.10
C GLU A 232 25.52 8.33 6.49
N VAL A 233 26.74 8.11 5.99
CA VAL A 233 27.52 6.88 6.18
C VAL A 233 28.97 7.26 6.53
N GLY A 234 29.49 6.75 7.63
CA GLY A 234 30.86 7.05 8.07
C GLY A 234 31.13 8.56 8.26
N GLY A 235 30.12 9.32 8.72
CA GLY A 235 30.20 10.78 8.89
C GLY A 235 30.13 11.59 7.59
N ARG A 236 29.94 10.95 6.43
CA ARG A 236 29.82 11.61 5.12
C ARG A 236 28.35 11.63 4.70
N ARG A 237 27.90 12.74 4.15
CA ARG A 237 26.56 12.90 3.56
C ARG A 237 26.64 12.86 2.05
N ILE A 238 25.81 12.00 1.45
CA ILE A 238 25.78 11.75 0.02
C ILE A 238 24.31 11.75 -0.42
N SER A 239 23.95 12.69 -1.29
CA SER A 239 22.60 12.78 -1.87
C SER A 239 22.47 11.89 -3.11
N GLY A 240 21.26 11.36 -3.32
CA GLY A 240 20.92 10.52 -4.46
C GLY A 240 20.81 9.05 -4.12
N VAL A 241 20.33 8.27 -5.10
CA VAL A 241 20.20 6.83 -5.01
C VAL A 241 21.58 6.18 -5.11
N LEU A 242 21.93 5.35 -4.15
CA LEU A 242 23.20 4.65 -4.11
C LEU A 242 22.99 3.14 -4.30
N SER A 243 23.86 2.52 -5.11
CA SER A 243 23.83 1.06 -5.26
C SER A 243 24.21 0.37 -3.94
N PRO A 244 23.70 -0.86 -3.68
CA PRO A 244 24.11 -1.64 -2.51
C PRO A 244 25.62 -1.83 -2.41
N ASP A 245 26.32 -2.01 -3.52
CA ASP A 245 27.78 -2.15 -3.55
C ASP A 245 28.50 -0.86 -3.12
N SER A 246 27.99 0.30 -3.55
CA SER A 246 28.51 1.60 -3.11
C SER A 246 28.33 1.78 -1.60
N LEU A 247 27.15 1.42 -1.07
CA LEU A 247 26.85 1.49 0.36
C LEU A 247 27.72 0.51 1.17
N ALA A 248 27.96 -0.70 0.66
CA ALA A 248 28.88 -1.66 1.28
C ALA A 248 30.30 -1.10 1.37
N THR A 249 30.78 -0.49 0.29
CA THR A 249 32.11 0.13 0.27
C THR A 249 32.20 1.31 1.23
N LEU A 250 31.20 2.20 1.24
CA LEU A 250 31.17 3.39 2.10
C LEU A 250 31.07 3.04 3.59
N SER A 251 30.37 1.95 3.92
CA SER A 251 30.22 1.48 5.31
C SER A 251 31.32 0.58 5.81
N GLY A 252 32.32 0.28 4.95
CA GLY A 252 33.43 -0.63 5.31
C GLY A 252 33.05 -2.12 5.32
N MET A 253 31.88 -2.48 4.82
CA MET A 253 31.48 -3.86 4.59
C MET A 253 32.11 -4.32 3.27
N GLY A 254 33.36 -4.81 3.31
CA GLY A 254 34.11 -5.18 2.12
C GLY A 254 33.33 -6.05 1.13
N SER A 255 33.57 -5.81 -0.17
CA SER A 255 33.09 -6.68 -1.27
C SER A 255 33.75 -8.05 -1.14
N ARG A 256 33.02 -9.05 -0.64
CA ARG A 256 33.39 -10.47 -0.79
C ARG A 256 32.55 -11.10 -1.88
#